data_a0ed4713fe5eb99e904b775e75033169
#
_entry.id   a0ed4713fe5eb99e904b775e75033169
#
_cell.length_a   1.000
_cell.length_b   1.000
_cell.length_c   1.000
_cell.angle_alpha   90.00
_cell.angle_beta   90.00
_cell.angle_gamma   90.00
#
_symmetry.space_group_name_H-M   'P 1'
#
loop_
_entity.id
_entity.type
_entity.pdbx_description
1 polymer ?
#
loop_
_entity_poly.entity_id
_entity_poly.type
_entity_poly.pdbx_seq_one_letter_code
_entity_poly.pdbx_strand_id
1 'polypeptide(L)'
;MKESAFAGDMNVALAQGPSPVLAKPERGPGRLESSAYRMAQWLRSPRPYLMLIGFALFLGFWYLTVEVWKLPRFSQMPGPTAVFTEWINPDPVYGLSLYSPEYYQHIWVSTRRVLIAFLLATVTGVPLGLLLGWSQRFKEYVFPVFELLRPIPPLVWVPLAIIMFHGSETPIIFLTFLASFYATTLNTMLGSNQSMCPSFVPPIASAPNAARCSGT
;
A
#
# COMPACT_ATOMS: atom_id res chain seq x y z
N MET A 1 25.23 2.34 -72.78
CA MET A 1 25.61 3.53 -71.98
C MET A 1 24.42 4.42 -71.68
N LYS A 2 23.25 3.92 -71.29
CA LYS A 2 22.06 4.72 -70.89
C LYS A 2 21.39 4.30 -69.61
N GLU A 3 21.88 3.23 -68.89
CA GLU A 3 21.27 2.75 -67.65
C GLU A 3 21.86 3.34 -66.37
N SER A 4 23.07 3.91 -66.42
CA SER A 4 23.72 4.46 -65.20
C SER A 4 23.26 5.88 -64.82
N ALA A 5 22.60 6.61 -65.72
CA ALA A 5 22.09 7.95 -65.42
C ALA A 5 20.76 7.96 -64.66
N PHE A 6 19.93 6.92 -64.85
CA PHE A 6 18.60 6.85 -64.21
C PHE A 6 18.64 6.46 -62.72
N ALA A 7 19.66 5.73 -62.32
CA ALA A 7 19.83 5.33 -60.88
C ALA A 7 20.36 6.48 -59.99
N GLY A 8 21.05 7.46 -60.59
CA GLY A 8 21.55 8.63 -59.85
C GLY A 8 20.46 9.61 -59.43
N ASP A 9 19.49 9.85 -60.33
CA ASP A 9 18.42 10.84 -60.07
C ASP A 9 17.38 10.35 -59.06
N MET A 10 17.17 9.04 -58.95
CA MET A 10 16.21 8.49 -58.03
C MET A 10 16.72 8.54 -56.58
N ASN A 11 18.02 8.43 -56.32
CA ASN A 11 18.61 8.56 -55.00
C ASN A 11 18.67 10.01 -54.51
N VAL A 12 18.76 11.00 -55.40
CA VAL A 12 18.73 12.42 -55.04
C VAL A 12 17.29 12.86 -54.71
N ALA A 13 16.28 12.31 -55.35
CA ALA A 13 14.88 12.61 -55.11
C ALA A 13 14.39 12.05 -53.75
N LEU A 14 14.94 10.92 -53.28
CA LEU A 14 14.58 10.33 -52.00
C LEU A 14 15.26 11.04 -50.81
N ALA A 15 16.34 11.81 -51.06
CA ALA A 15 17.03 12.57 -50.01
C ALA A 15 16.37 13.94 -49.70
N GLN A 16 15.39 14.38 -50.55
CA GLN A 16 14.68 15.65 -50.38
C GLN A 16 13.24 15.47 -49.86
N GLY A 17 12.99 14.42 -49.07
CA GLY A 17 11.74 14.33 -48.31
C GLY A 17 11.57 15.55 -47.40
N PRO A 18 10.34 16.06 -47.22
CA PRO A 18 10.10 17.22 -46.35
C PRO A 18 10.69 16.94 -44.99
N SER A 19 11.58 17.82 -44.53
CA SER A 19 12.18 17.76 -43.21
C SER A 19 11.05 17.54 -42.20
N PRO A 20 11.18 16.58 -41.25
CA PRO A 20 10.17 16.41 -40.21
C PRO A 20 10.06 17.77 -39.50
N VAL A 21 8.95 18.47 -39.69
CA VAL A 21 8.60 19.66 -38.94
C VAL A 21 8.55 19.19 -37.50
N LEU A 22 9.61 19.53 -36.73
CA LEU A 22 9.64 19.32 -35.31
C LEU A 22 8.43 20.06 -34.72
N ALA A 23 7.32 19.32 -34.51
CA ALA A 23 6.15 19.84 -33.87
C ALA A 23 6.64 20.37 -32.50
N LYS A 24 6.50 21.69 -32.33
CA LYS A 24 6.80 22.36 -31.07
C LYS A 24 6.08 21.58 -29.96
N PRO A 25 6.78 21.11 -28.91
CA PRO A 25 6.12 20.36 -27.88
C PRO A 25 5.02 21.25 -27.29
N GLU A 26 3.77 20.89 -27.54
CA GLU A 26 2.64 21.52 -26.90
C GLU A 26 2.84 21.35 -25.43
N ARG A 27 2.88 22.45 -24.68
CA ARG A 27 2.94 22.44 -23.23
C ARG A 27 1.70 21.71 -22.75
N GLY A 28 1.84 20.46 -22.37
CA GLY A 28 0.74 19.70 -21.80
C GLY A 28 0.14 20.49 -20.63
N PRO A 29 -1.14 20.29 -20.33
CA PRO A 29 -1.83 21.00 -19.25
C PRO A 29 -1.01 20.94 -17.97
N GLY A 30 -0.88 22.09 -17.30
CA GLY A 30 -0.10 22.20 -16.05
C GLY A 30 -0.54 21.15 -15.02
N ARG A 31 0.37 20.69 -14.18
CA ARG A 31 0.05 19.66 -13.17
C ARG A 31 -1.19 20.00 -12.32
N LEU A 32 -1.43 21.29 -12.07
CA LEU A 32 -2.59 21.79 -11.33
C LEU A 32 -3.88 21.67 -12.15
N GLU A 33 -3.84 22.01 -13.45
CA GLU A 33 -4.99 21.86 -14.34
C GLU A 33 -5.38 20.40 -14.55
N SER A 34 -4.39 19.52 -14.69
CA SER A 34 -4.63 18.08 -14.83
C SER A 34 -5.21 17.46 -13.54
N SER A 35 -4.80 17.95 -12.35
CA SER A 35 -5.36 17.50 -11.08
C SER A 35 -6.79 18.00 -10.85
N ALA A 36 -7.05 19.26 -11.18
CA ALA A 36 -8.40 19.83 -11.10
C ALA A 36 -9.39 19.15 -12.06
N TYR A 37 -8.95 18.86 -13.29
CA TYR A 37 -9.75 18.12 -14.27
C TYR A 37 -10.06 16.69 -13.79
N ARG A 38 -9.06 15.96 -13.26
CA ARG A 38 -9.26 14.61 -12.69
C ARG A 38 -10.22 14.64 -11.50
N MET A 39 -10.11 15.65 -10.65
CA MET A 39 -11.02 15.83 -9.51
C MET A 39 -12.46 16.08 -10.00
N ALA A 40 -12.65 16.98 -10.97
CA ALA A 40 -13.96 17.26 -11.54
C ALA A 40 -14.56 16.03 -12.25
N GLN A 41 -13.75 15.26 -12.97
CA GLN A 41 -14.17 14.02 -13.62
C GLN A 41 -14.52 12.93 -12.59
N TRP A 42 -13.74 12.83 -11.49
CA TRP A 42 -14.02 11.90 -10.40
C TRP A 42 -15.33 12.25 -9.71
N LEU A 43 -15.59 13.54 -9.41
CA LEU A 43 -16.86 14.03 -8.83
C LEU A 43 -18.07 13.80 -9.74
N ARG A 44 -17.89 13.82 -11.06
CA ARG A 44 -18.97 13.52 -12.02
C ARG A 44 -19.19 12.02 -12.20
N SER A 45 -18.26 11.18 -11.77
CA SER A 45 -18.43 9.73 -11.86
C SER A 45 -19.41 9.23 -10.79
N PRO A 46 -20.13 8.12 -11.00
CA PRO A 46 -21.03 7.56 -10.00
C PRO A 46 -20.30 6.98 -8.77
N ARG A 47 -18.99 6.77 -8.85
CA ARG A 47 -18.18 6.12 -7.81
C ARG A 47 -18.22 6.80 -6.45
N PRO A 48 -17.98 8.13 -6.32
CA PRO A 48 -18.03 8.79 -5.00
C PRO A 48 -19.44 8.75 -4.39
N TYR A 49 -20.48 8.84 -5.22
CA TYR A 49 -21.87 8.76 -4.75
C TYR A 49 -22.22 7.37 -4.24
N LEU A 50 -21.77 6.32 -4.94
CA LEU A 50 -21.94 4.93 -4.48
C LEU A 50 -21.18 4.67 -3.17
N MET A 51 -19.98 5.24 -3.01
CA MET A 51 -19.24 5.16 -1.74
C MET A 51 -19.98 5.86 -0.60
N LEU A 52 -20.51 7.06 -0.84
CA LEU A 52 -21.30 7.79 0.16
C LEU A 52 -22.59 7.05 0.53
N ILE A 53 -23.30 6.49 -0.47
CA ILE A 53 -24.50 5.68 -0.23
C ILE A 53 -24.14 4.43 0.58
N GLY A 54 -23.07 3.72 0.22
CA GLY A 54 -22.61 2.55 0.98
C GLY A 54 -22.27 2.89 2.43
N PHE A 55 -21.59 4.01 2.65
CA PHE A 55 -21.27 4.49 3.99
C PHE A 55 -22.51 4.91 4.78
N ALA A 56 -23.44 5.63 4.14
CA ALA A 56 -24.71 6.02 4.74
C ALA A 56 -25.58 4.80 5.09
N LEU A 57 -25.62 3.79 4.22
CA LEU A 57 -26.33 2.54 4.51
C LEU A 57 -25.70 1.78 5.67
N PHE A 58 -24.36 1.75 5.77
CA PHE A 58 -23.67 1.13 6.89
C PHE A 58 -23.97 1.84 8.21
N LEU A 59 -23.89 3.17 8.24
CA LEU A 59 -24.24 3.96 9.43
C LEU A 59 -25.72 3.83 9.77
N GLY A 60 -26.59 3.85 8.78
CA GLY A 60 -28.03 3.63 8.96
C GLY A 60 -28.36 2.27 9.53
N PHE A 61 -27.72 1.22 9.03
CA PHE A 61 -27.86 -0.14 9.56
C PHE A 61 -27.38 -0.22 11.03
N TRP A 62 -26.23 0.38 11.36
CA TRP A 62 -25.75 0.46 12.74
C TRP A 62 -26.73 1.20 13.65
N TYR A 63 -27.21 2.37 13.22
CA TYR A 63 -28.21 3.15 13.94
C TYR A 63 -29.49 2.35 14.20
N LEU A 64 -30.04 1.71 13.16
CA LEU A 64 -31.27 0.91 13.26
C LEU A 64 -31.12 -0.27 14.22
N THR A 65 -30.00 -1.00 14.14
CA THR A 65 -29.79 -2.21 14.96
C THR A 65 -29.60 -1.88 16.45
N VAL A 66 -28.89 -0.80 16.76
CA VAL A 66 -28.53 -0.46 18.15
C VAL A 66 -29.56 0.46 18.82
N GLU A 67 -30.01 1.49 18.13
CA GLU A 67 -30.87 2.52 18.75
C GLU A 67 -32.35 2.27 18.54
N VAL A 68 -32.75 1.77 17.34
CA VAL A 68 -34.16 1.56 17.04
C VAL A 68 -34.61 0.17 17.45
N TRP A 69 -33.97 -0.88 16.96
CA TRP A 69 -34.38 -2.25 17.25
C TRP A 69 -33.88 -2.77 18.60
N LYS A 70 -32.86 -2.13 19.20
CA LYS A 70 -32.32 -2.48 20.52
C LYS A 70 -32.12 -3.98 20.68
N LEU A 71 -31.50 -4.61 19.68
CA LEU A 71 -31.30 -6.06 19.65
C LEU A 71 -30.47 -6.50 20.87
N PRO A 72 -30.89 -7.52 21.62
CA PRO A 72 -30.22 -7.93 22.86
C PRO A 72 -28.72 -8.24 22.69
N ARG A 73 -28.33 -8.72 21.54
CA ARG A 73 -26.91 -9.00 21.21
C ARG A 73 -26.03 -7.76 21.07
N PHE A 74 -26.63 -6.62 20.75
CA PHE A 74 -25.94 -5.34 20.57
C PHE A 74 -26.15 -4.37 21.72
N SER A 75 -26.75 -4.81 22.83
CA SER A 75 -27.04 -3.97 24.00
C SER A 75 -25.80 -3.35 24.66
N GLN A 76 -24.63 -3.98 24.51
CA GLN A 76 -23.36 -3.47 25.02
C GLN A 76 -22.60 -2.59 24.02
N MET A 77 -23.10 -2.47 22.78
CA MET A 77 -22.49 -1.66 21.73
C MET A 77 -23.08 -0.26 21.77
N PRO A 78 -22.28 0.80 21.94
CA PRO A 78 -22.80 2.16 21.91
C PRO A 78 -23.36 2.48 20.53
N GLY A 79 -24.45 3.22 20.49
CA GLY A 79 -25.01 3.73 19.25
C GLY A 79 -24.14 4.84 18.64
N PRO A 80 -24.27 5.09 17.33
CA PRO A 80 -23.50 6.13 16.67
C PRO A 80 -23.70 7.51 17.28
N THR A 81 -24.90 7.84 17.74
CA THR A 81 -25.18 9.14 18.40
C THR A 81 -24.45 9.24 19.72
N ALA A 82 -24.45 8.19 20.54
CA ALA A 82 -23.71 8.16 21.80
C ALA A 82 -22.19 8.33 21.57
N VAL A 83 -21.62 7.65 20.59
CA VAL A 83 -20.20 7.77 20.24
C VAL A 83 -19.83 9.21 19.86
N PHE A 84 -20.61 9.85 18.98
CA PHE A 84 -20.33 11.21 18.56
C PHE A 84 -20.54 12.23 19.69
N THR A 85 -21.57 12.04 20.52
CA THR A 85 -21.86 12.93 21.65
C THR A 85 -20.74 12.86 22.69
N GLU A 86 -20.33 11.65 23.10
CA GLU A 86 -19.26 11.47 24.08
C GLU A 86 -17.90 11.94 23.56
N TRP A 87 -17.66 11.81 22.24
CA TRP A 87 -16.40 12.24 21.65
C TRP A 87 -16.21 13.77 21.66
N ILE A 88 -17.31 14.51 21.55
CA ILE A 88 -17.31 16.00 21.55
C ILE A 88 -17.59 16.57 22.95
N ASN A 89 -18.07 15.76 23.89
CA ASN A 89 -18.39 16.21 25.22
C ASN A 89 -17.12 16.62 26.00
N PRO A 90 -17.06 17.82 26.60
CA PRO A 90 -15.93 18.21 27.46
C PRO A 90 -15.75 17.30 28.68
N ASP A 91 -16.85 16.79 29.25
CA ASP A 91 -16.86 15.88 30.40
C ASP A 91 -17.50 14.55 30.00
N PRO A 92 -16.77 13.64 29.34
CA PRO A 92 -17.32 12.39 28.88
C PRO A 92 -17.61 11.45 30.05
N VAL A 93 -18.80 10.84 30.04
CA VAL A 93 -19.18 9.81 31.05
C VAL A 93 -18.52 8.48 30.73
N TYR A 94 -18.36 8.18 29.45
CA TYR A 94 -17.76 6.95 28.95
C TYR A 94 -16.66 7.24 27.93
N GLY A 95 -15.46 6.73 28.20
CA GLY A 95 -14.37 6.83 27.22
C GLY A 95 -13.56 8.12 27.32
N LEU A 96 -12.98 8.53 26.20
CA LEU A 96 -12.08 9.67 26.09
C LEU A 96 -12.64 10.66 25.05
N SER A 97 -12.72 11.93 25.43
CA SER A 97 -13.13 13.00 24.53
C SER A 97 -11.93 13.74 23.94
N LEU A 98 -12.17 14.52 22.87
CA LEU A 98 -11.16 15.40 22.27
C LEU A 98 -10.60 16.45 23.24
N TYR A 99 -11.34 16.76 24.29
CA TYR A 99 -10.96 17.80 25.27
C TYR A 99 -10.21 17.23 26.48
N SER A 100 -10.17 15.89 26.66
CA SER A 100 -9.45 15.28 27.77
C SER A 100 -7.94 15.19 27.48
N PRO A 101 -7.07 15.57 28.43
CA PRO A 101 -5.60 15.46 28.28
C PRO A 101 -5.15 14.01 28.05
N GLU A 102 -5.85 13.04 28.64
CA GLU A 102 -5.60 11.62 28.49
C GLU A 102 -5.71 11.15 27.03
N TYR A 103 -6.61 11.77 26.24
CA TYR A 103 -6.78 11.46 24.82
C TYR A 103 -5.48 11.67 24.04
N TYR A 104 -4.82 12.80 24.22
CA TYR A 104 -3.55 13.11 23.56
C TYR A 104 -2.41 12.25 24.09
N GLN A 105 -2.41 11.93 25.39
CA GLN A 105 -1.44 11.03 25.98
C GLN A 105 -1.56 9.62 25.38
N HIS A 106 -2.77 9.09 25.20
CA HIS A 106 -3.00 7.79 24.57
C HIS A 106 -2.57 7.79 23.09
N ILE A 107 -2.81 8.86 22.34
CA ILE A 107 -2.32 9.01 20.96
C ILE A 107 -0.80 8.97 20.94
N TRP A 108 -0.15 9.73 21.82
CA TRP A 108 1.31 9.78 21.89
C TRP A 108 1.94 8.43 22.22
N VAL A 109 1.42 7.76 23.25
CA VAL A 109 1.89 6.44 23.68
C VAL A 109 1.69 5.40 22.58
N SER A 110 0.53 5.40 21.91
CA SER A 110 0.24 4.48 20.80
C SER A 110 1.14 4.75 19.60
N THR A 111 1.34 6.01 19.23
CA THR A 111 2.23 6.41 18.13
C THR A 111 3.67 5.98 18.40
N ARG A 112 4.16 6.20 19.62
CA ARG A 112 5.50 5.76 20.03
C ARG A 112 5.67 4.24 19.91
N ARG A 113 4.70 3.45 20.37
CA ARG A 113 4.72 1.97 20.24
C ARG A 113 4.80 1.52 18.80
N VAL A 114 3.96 2.10 17.94
CA VAL A 114 3.92 1.79 16.50
C VAL A 114 5.24 2.16 15.84
N LEU A 115 5.78 3.34 16.12
CA LEU A 115 7.07 3.78 15.56
C LEU A 115 8.23 2.88 15.97
N ILE A 116 8.32 2.50 17.24
CA ILE A 116 9.36 1.57 17.72
C ILE A 116 9.23 0.22 17.01
N ALA A 117 8.03 -0.34 16.96
CA ALA A 117 7.77 -1.63 16.30
C ALA A 117 8.08 -1.57 14.79
N PHE A 118 7.69 -0.48 14.12
CA PHE A 118 7.97 -0.26 12.70
C PHE A 118 9.46 -0.12 12.40
N LEU A 119 10.20 0.64 13.22
CA LEU A 119 11.64 0.77 13.08
C LEU A 119 12.34 -0.58 13.24
N LEU A 120 11.99 -1.34 14.27
CA LEU A 120 12.53 -2.69 14.45
C LEU A 120 12.21 -3.60 13.26
N ALA A 121 10.97 -3.57 12.78
CA ALA A 121 10.53 -4.34 11.61
C ALA A 121 11.28 -3.93 10.33
N THR A 122 11.56 -2.65 10.16
CA THR A 122 12.31 -2.14 9.00
C THR A 122 13.78 -2.55 9.07
N VAL A 123 14.42 -2.36 10.22
CA VAL A 123 15.84 -2.72 10.41
C VAL A 123 16.10 -4.21 10.25
N THR A 124 15.15 -5.06 10.63
CA THR A 124 15.31 -6.51 10.50
C THR A 124 14.70 -7.06 9.21
N GLY A 125 13.53 -6.56 8.82
CA GLY A 125 12.76 -7.06 7.67
C GLY A 125 13.35 -6.65 6.31
N VAL A 126 13.88 -5.42 6.19
CA VAL A 126 14.49 -4.97 4.93
C VAL A 126 15.73 -5.79 4.57
N PRO A 127 16.73 -5.97 5.45
CA PRO A 127 17.87 -6.82 5.14
C PRO A 127 17.47 -8.27 4.82
N LEU A 128 16.54 -8.83 5.60
CA LEU A 128 16.05 -10.19 5.35
C LEU A 128 15.35 -10.28 3.99
N GLY A 129 14.50 -9.33 3.65
CA GLY A 129 13.80 -9.28 2.36
C GLY A 129 14.76 -9.12 1.19
N LEU A 130 15.81 -8.31 1.32
CA LEU A 130 16.87 -8.18 0.31
C LEU A 130 17.64 -9.49 0.13
N LEU A 131 18.01 -10.18 1.20
CA LEU A 131 18.69 -11.47 1.15
C LEU A 131 17.82 -12.54 0.47
N LEU A 132 16.53 -12.57 0.80
CA LEU A 132 15.56 -13.46 0.17
C LEU A 132 15.35 -13.16 -1.32
N GLY A 133 15.43 -11.89 -1.73
CA GLY A 133 15.33 -11.50 -3.13
C GLY A 133 16.62 -11.70 -3.93
N TRP A 134 17.78 -11.54 -3.29
CA TRP A 134 19.09 -11.64 -3.97
C TRP A 134 19.56 -13.08 -4.12
N SER A 135 19.49 -13.89 -3.04
CA SER A 135 20.08 -15.24 -3.00
C SER A 135 19.02 -16.31 -3.12
N GLN A 136 18.99 -17.02 -4.26
CA GLN A 136 18.08 -18.14 -4.48
C GLN A 136 18.29 -19.26 -3.44
N ARG A 137 19.55 -19.57 -3.08
CA ARG A 137 19.86 -20.58 -2.06
C ARG A 137 19.30 -20.17 -0.68
N PHE A 138 19.48 -18.91 -0.30
CA PHE A 138 18.96 -18.40 0.96
C PHE A 138 17.43 -18.44 0.99
N LYS A 139 16.78 -18.11 -0.12
CA LYS A 139 15.33 -18.21 -0.30
C LYS A 139 14.84 -19.65 -0.09
N GLU A 140 15.48 -20.64 -0.69
CA GLU A 140 15.08 -22.05 -0.58
C GLU A 140 15.11 -22.58 0.85
N TYR A 141 16.02 -22.11 1.71
CA TYR A 141 16.11 -22.53 3.12
C TYR A 141 15.20 -21.73 4.04
N VAL A 142 15.13 -20.42 3.88
CA VAL A 142 14.45 -19.52 4.83
C VAL A 142 12.99 -19.29 4.48
N PHE A 143 12.66 -19.20 3.20
CA PHE A 143 11.32 -18.87 2.76
C PHE A 143 10.24 -19.89 3.18
N PRO A 144 10.49 -21.23 3.17
CA PRO A 144 9.48 -22.18 3.64
C PRO A 144 9.12 -21.98 5.12
N VAL A 145 10.10 -21.68 5.98
CA VAL A 145 9.86 -21.40 7.40
C VAL A 145 9.06 -20.11 7.55
N PHE A 146 9.43 -19.09 6.78
CA PHE A 146 8.73 -17.80 6.78
C PHE A 146 7.28 -17.94 6.30
N GLU A 147 7.05 -18.72 5.26
CA GLU A 147 5.72 -18.96 4.70
C GLU A 147 4.84 -19.81 5.63
N LEU A 148 5.42 -20.73 6.39
CA LEU A 148 4.71 -21.51 7.40
C LEU A 148 4.19 -20.63 8.57
N LEU A 149 4.95 -19.63 8.98
CA LEU A 149 4.60 -18.75 10.09
C LEU A 149 3.65 -17.61 9.68
N ARG A 150 3.72 -17.19 8.43
CA ARG A 150 2.92 -16.07 7.88
C ARG A 150 1.40 -16.22 8.04
N PRO A 151 0.77 -17.39 7.77
CA PRO A 151 -0.69 -17.53 7.88
C PRO A 151 -1.19 -17.47 9.32
N ILE A 152 -0.31 -17.52 10.34
CA ILE A 152 -0.70 -17.41 11.73
C ILE A 152 -1.02 -15.94 12.05
N PRO A 153 -2.29 -15.56 12.33
CA PRO A 153 -2.63 -14.19 12.67
C PRO A 153 -1.85 -13.72 13.90
N PRO A 154 -1.33 -12.48 13.91
CA PRO A 154 -0.61 -11.92 15.06
C PRO A 154 -1.38 -12.02 16.38
N LEU A 155 -2.73 -12.01 16.34
CA LEU A 155 -3.59 -12.16 17.50
C LEU A 155 -3.43 -13.51 18.23
N VAL A 156 -3.06 -14.57 17.54
CA VAL A 156 -2.83 -15.89 18.14
C VAL A 156 -1.61 -15.88 19.04
N TRP A 157 -0.65 -14.98 18.79
CA TRP A 157 0.55 -14.82 19.59
C TRP A 157 0.33 -14.05 20.89
N VAL A 158 -0.86 -13.44 21.11
CA VAL A 158 -1.15 -12.61 22.29
C VAL A 158 -0.92 -13.37 23.62
N PRO A 159 -1.46 -14.57 23.83
CA PRO A 159 -1.24 -15.30 25.10
C PRO A 159 0.24 -15.60 25.32
N LEU A 160 0.95 -16.00 24.26
CA LEU A 160 2.38 -16.30 24.32
C LEU A 160 3.19 -15.04 24.62
N ALA A 161 2.86 -13.92 23.98
CA ALA A 161 3.54 -12.65 24.21
C ALA A 161 3.38 -12.15 25.64
N ILE A 162 2.19 -12.30 26.23
CA ILE A 162 1.94 -11.90 27.62
C ILE A 162 2.76 -12.77 28.60
N ILE A 163 2.89 -14.06 28.31
CA ILE A 163 3.69 -14.97 29.16
C ILE A 163 5.19 -14.71 29.02
N MET A 164 5.66 -14.44 27.77
CA MET A 164 7.09 -14.23 27.49
C MET A 164 7.61 -12.89 27.99
N PHE A 165 6.80 -11.84 27.86
CA PHE A 165 7.24 -10.48 28.16
C PHE A 165 6.56 -9.93 29.39
N HIS A 166 7.35 -9.47 30.35
CA HIS A 166 6.84 -8.80 31.54
C HIS A 166 6.43 -7.35 31.21
N GLY A 167 5.28 -6.92 31.75
CA GLY A 167 4.75 -5.58 31.57
C GLY A 167 3.74 -5.47 30.40
N SER A 168 3.05 -4.35 30.34
CA SER A 168 1.98 -4.10 29.38
C SER A 168 2.47 -3.58 28.01
N GLU A 169 3.63 -2.97 27.96
CA GLU A 169 4.15 -2.27 26.78
C GLU A 169 4.81 -3.23 25.76
N THR A 170 5.68 -4.12 26.28
CA THR A 170 6.52 -4.99 25.46
C THR A 170 5.73 -5.98 24.60
N PRO A 171 4.69 -6.66 25.10
CA PRO A 171 3.85 -7.54 24.29
C PRO A 171 3.21 -6.81 23.12
N ILE A 172 2.74 -5.57 23.32
CA ILE A 172 2.09 -4.77 22.30
C ILE A 172 3.09 -4.41 21.20
N ILE A 173 4.29 -3.96 21.58
CA ILE A 173 5.37 -3.65 20.62
C ILE A 173 5.77 -4.90 19.83
N PHE A 174 5.90 -6.05 20.50
CA PHE A 174 6.25 -7.32 19.86
C PHE A 174 5.21 -7.75 18.81
N LEU A 175 3.92 -7.71 19.14
CA LEU A 175 2.86 -8.08 18.21
C LEU A 175 2.78 -7.14 17.00
N THR A 176 2.94 -5.85 17.24
CA THR A 176 2.99 -4.83 16.18
C THR A 176 4.23 -5.01 15.31
N PHE A 177 5.38 -5.31 15.93
CA PHE A 177 6.61 -5.66 15.23
C PHE A 177 6.39 -6.88 14.33
N LEU A 178 5.82 -7.97 14.84
CA LEU A 178 5.61 -9.20 14.10
C LEU A 178 4.75 -8.97 12.84
N ALA A 179 3.63 -8.24 12.98
CA ALA A 179 2.76 -7.89 11.87
C ALA A 179 3.49 -7.06 10.80
N SER A 180 4.24 -6.03 11.23
CA SER A 180 5.00 -5.15 10.34
C SER A 180 6.18 -5.85 9.69
N PHE A 181 6.86 -6.75 10.40
CA PHE A 181 8.02 -7.51 9.94
C PHE A 181 7.68 -8.39 8.72
N TYR A 182 6.58 -9.17 8.79
CA TYR A 182 6.15 -9.99 7.65
C TYR A 182 5.84 -9.14 6.42
N ALA A 183 5.11 -8.06 6.60
CA ALA A 183 4.75 -7.16 5.50
C ALA A 183 6.00 -6.51 4.87
N THR A 184 6.90 -5.99 5.69
CA THR A 184 8.14 -5.33 5.24
C THR A 184 9.05 -6.30 4.49
N THR A 185 9.27 -7.50 5.04
CA THR A 185 10.12 -8.53 4.42
C THR A 185 9.60 -8.94 3.05
N LEU A 186 8.30 -9.22 2.94
CA LEU A 186 7.70 -9.62 1.66
C LEU A 186 7.73 -8.51 0.61
N ASN A 187 7.37 -7.29 0.98
CA ASN A 187 7.41 -6.17 0.06
C ASN A 187 8.82 -5.89 -0.45
N THR A 188 9.82 -5.99 0.43
CA THR A 188 11.23 -5.81 0.05
C THR A 188 11.71 -6.94 -0.86
N MET A 189 11.35 -8.19 -0.56
CA MET A 189 11.68 -9.34 -1.42
C MET A 189 11.06 -9.19 -2.81
N LEU A 190 9.80 -8.83 -2.91
CA LEU A 190 9.11 -8.62 -4.19
C LEU A 190 9.71 -7.44 -4.96
N GLY A 191 10.00 -6.34 -4.28
CA GLY A 191 10.64 -5.17 -4.89
C GLY A 191 12.04 -5.46 -5.44
N SER A 192 12.85 -6.25 -4.71
CA SER A 192 14.19 -6.63 -5.17
C SER A 192 14.14 -7.54 -6.39
N ASN A 193 13.18 -8.47 -6.47
CA ASN A 193 12.98 -9.32 -7.65
C ASN A 193 12.58 -8.52 -8.90
N GLN A 194 11.71 -7.53 -8.77
CA GLN A 194 11.29 -6.67 -9.87
C GLN A 194 12.43 -5.78 -10.39
N SER A 195 13.30 -5.30 -9.50
CA SER A 195 14.45 -4.49 -9.88
C SER A 195 15.50 -5.26 -10.67
N MET A 196 15.57 -6.58 -10.50
CA MET A 196 16.49 -7.44 -11.28
C MET A 196 15.94 -7.83 -12.66
N CYS A 197 14.63 -7.72 -12.88
CA CYS A 197 13.98 -7.99 -14.16
C CYS A 197 13.26 -6.74 -14.64
N PRO A 198 13.95 -5.76 -15.27
CA PRO A 198 13.29 -4.60 -15.84
C PRO A 198 12.27 -5.06 -16.89
N SER A 199 11.03 -4.58 -16.76
CA SER A 199 9.88 -4.94 -17.61
C SER A 199 10.04 -4.59 -19.11
N PHE A 200 11.16 -4.01 -19.48
CA PHE A 200 11.51 -3.65 -20.85
C PHE A 200 12.79 -4.38 -21.29
N VAL A 201 12.68 -5.69 -21.51
CA VAL A 201 13.60 -6.37 -22.43
C VAL A 201 12.88 -6.46 -23.77
N PRO A 202 13.28 -5.67 -24.79
CA PRO A 202 12.82 -5.93 -26.15
C PRO A 202 13.22 -7.37 -26.52
N PRO A 203 12.46 -8.09 -27.36
CA PRO A 203 12.73 -9.47 -27.72
C PRO A 203 13.91 -9.55 -28.71
N ILE A 204 15.07 -9.06 -28.32
CA ILE A 204 16.33 -9.24 -29.05
C ILE A 204 17.13 -10.29 -28.30
N ALA A 205 17.13 -11.43 -28.93
CA ALA A 205 17.89 -12.62 -28.68
C ALA A 205 19.18 -12.47 -27.83
N SER A 206 19.42 -13.48 -27.00
CA SER A 206 20.72 -13.88 -26.44
C SER A 206 21.27 -13.15 -25.20
N ALA A 207 20.43 -12.66 -24.29
CA ALA A 207 20.95 -12.34 -22.96
C ALA A 207 20.92 -13.59 -22.06
N PRO A 208 22.03 -14.00 -21.44
CA PRO A 208 22.10 -15.19 -20.57
C PRO A 208 21.25 -15.10 -19.30
N ASN A 209 20.61 -13.96 -19.05
CA ASN A 209 19.76 -13.71 -17.90
C ASN A 209 18.25 -13.86 -18.18
N ALA A 210 17.83 -14.08 -19.43
CA ALA A 210 16.42 -14.23 -19.78
C ALA A 210 15.76 -15.46 -19.13
N ALA A 211 16.51 -16.52 -18.89
CA ALA A 211 16.04 -17.74 -18.24
C ALA A 211 15.74 -17.56 -16.74
N ARG A 212 16.27 -16.52 -16.09
CA ARG A 212 16.06 -16.26 -14.67
C ARG A 212 14.74 -15.50 -14.41
N CYS A 213 14.18 -14.84 -15.42
CA CYS A 213 12.94 -14.06 -15.32
C CYS A 213 11.68 -14.85 -15.72
N SER A 214 11.80 -16.05 -16.30
CA SER A 214 10.68 -16.88 -16.77
C SER A 214 10.19 -17.94 -15.76
N GLY A 215 10.74 -17.96 -14.56
CA GLY A 215 10.45 -18.97 -13.55
C GLY A 215 9.67 -18.42 -12.35
N THR A 216 8.43 -17.95 -12.60
CA THR A 216 7.38 -17.80 -11.55
C THR A 216 6.05 -18.20 -12.15
#